data_dc4b054564bf11df4b4c706f5ac1e21e
#
_entry.id   dc4b054564bf11df4b4c706f5ac1e21e
#
_cell.length_a   1.000
_cell.length_b   1.000
_cell.length_c   1.000
_cell.angle_alpha   90.00
_cell.angle_beta   90.00
_cell.angle_gamma   90.00
#
_symmetry.space_group_name_H-M   'P 1'
#
loop_
_entity.id
_entity.type
_entity.pdbx_description
1 polymer ?
#
loop_
_entity_poly.entity_id
_entity_poly.type
_entity_poly.pdbx_seq_one_letter_code
_entity_poly.pdbx_strand_id
1 'polypeptide(L)'
;MTVLYEEKSQRTRSAELLVIFFVILLLCAAVYTTYRSIQLHTILLAEYFIEFMAIVVMVKQAVSRYTYILTDTKLVIEENSIFRNRHFEVDYNMIDGVFKFERELLTNIKYRYKYRKCSTSDPRPIWSLVYSIVDGNKIKNGRLLLKADDRFFEMLEEYVPGRIRVPQADIVFYAAVRADAVKHGEDVQEYYEKLISSEEDKETTI
;
A
#
# COMPACT_ATOMS: atom_id res chain seq x y z
N MET A 1 23.21 5.79 -6.04
CA MET A 1 22.00 4.98 -5.75
C MET A 1 21.89 3.93 -6.84
N THR A 2 22.21 2.71 -6.50
CA THR A 2 22.24 1.60 -7.46
C THR A 2 20.89 0.91 -7.43
N VAL A 3 20.28 0.69 -8.60
CA VAL A 3 19.05 -0.09 -8.72
C VAL A 3 19.43 -1.57 -8.69
N LEU A 4 18.88 -2.31 -7.75
CA LEU A 4 19.14 -3.74 -7.56
C LEU A 4 18.07 -4.60 -8.22
N TYR A 5 16.83 -4.15 -8.13
CA TYR A 5 15.69 -4.84 -8.71
C TYR A 5 14.60 -3.83 -9.10
N GLU A 6 13.98 -4.04 -10.24
CA GLU A 6 12.87 -3.22 -10.73
C GLU A 6 11.72 -4.13 -11.17
N GLU A 7 10.53 -3.87 -10.66
CA GLU A 7 9.33 -4.59 -10.99
C GLU A 7 8.19 -3.66 -11.38
N LYS A 8 7.53 -3.95 -12.49
CA LYS A 8 6.38 -3.18 -12.99
C LYS A 8 5.06 -3.88 -12.67
N SER A 9 4.04 -3.09 -12.37
CA SER A 9 2.68 -3.59 -12.19
C SER A 9 2.22 -4.34 -13.45
N GLN A 10 1.67 -5.53 -13.25
CA GLN A 10 1.14 -6.35 -14.33
C GLN A 10 -0.28 -5.90 -14.72
N ARG A 11 -0.64 -6.18 -15.95
CA ARG A 11 -2.00 -5.94 -16.46
C ARG A 11 -2.52 -7.18 -17.15
N THR A 12 -3.77 -7.51 -16.90
CA THR A 12 -4.44 -8.58 -17.61
C THR A 12 -5.40 -8.00 -18.64
N ARG A 13 -5.48 -8.63 -19.81
CA ARG A 13 -6.41 -8.23 -20.86
C ARG A 13 -7.87 -8.24 -20.37
N SER A 14 -8.22 -9.20 -19.52
CA SER A 14 -9.57 -9.30 -18.94
C SER A 14 -9.91 -8.08 -18.06
N ALA A 15 -8.97 -7.59 -17.26
CA ALA A 15 -9.17 -6.39 -16.46
C ALA A 15 -9.30 -5.12 -17.31
N GLU A 16 -8.53 -5.02 -18.40
CA GLU A 16 -8.65 -3.91 -19.36
C GLU A 16 -10.00 -3.92 -20.07
N LEU A 17 -10.45 -5.08 -20.54
CA LEU A 17 -11.77 -5.24 -21.17
C LEU A 17 -12.92 -4.89 -20.21
N LEU A 18 -12.80 -5.28 -18.95
CA LEU A 18 -13.79 -4.95 -17.92
C LEU A 18 -13.86 -3.43 -17.70
N VAL A 19 -12.73 -2.74 -17.65
CA VAL A 19 -12.71 -1.27 -17.54
C VAL A 19 -13.34 -0.62 -18.76
N ILE A 20 -13.00 -1.07 -19.97
CA ILE A 20 -13.60 -0.58 -21.21
C ILE A 20 -15.12 -0.78 -21.19
N PHE A 21 -15.58 -1.97 -20.79
CA PHE A 21 -17.01 -2.27 -20.66
C PHE A 21 -17.73 -1.29 -19.72
N PHE A 22 -17.17 -1.04 -18.53
CA PHE A 22 -17.78 -0.09 -17.60
C PHE A 22 -17.74 1.36 -18.09
N VAL A 23 -16.69 1.76 -18.80
CA VAL A 23 -16.62 3.10 -19.41
C VAL A 23 -17.72 3.24 -20.46
N ILE A 24 -17.92 2.23 -21.32
CA ILE A 24 -19.00 2.23 -22.31
C ILE A 24 -20.38 2.32 -21.62
N LEU A 25 -20.58 1.55 -20.56
CA LEU A 25 -21.83 1.56 -19.78
C LEU A 25 -22.11 2.94 -19.19
N LEU A 26 -21.10 3.61 -18.66
CA LEU A 26 -21.24 5.00 -18.13
C LEU A 26 -21.50 6.01 -19.25
N LEU A 27 -20.92 5.82 -20.42
CA LEU A 27 -21.23 6.68 -21.59
C LEU A 27 -22.67 6.47 -22.06
N CYS A 28 -23.19 5.24 -22.06
CA CYS A 28 -24.60 4.95 -22.34
C CYS A 28 -25.52 5.61 -21.29
N ALA A 29 -25.14 5.57 -20.01
CA ALA A 29 -25.87 6.28 -18.96
C ALA A 29 -25.91 7.78 -19.21
N ALA A 30 -24.81 8.40 -19.58
CA ALA A 30 -24.74 9.84 -19.90
C ALA A 30 -25.63 10.21 -21.11
N VAL A 31 -25.69 9.36 -22.13
CA VAL A 31 -26.63 9.55 -23.25
C VAL A 31 -28.09 9.46 -22.77
N TYR A 32 -28.41 8.50 -21.90
CA TYR A 32 -29.74 8.38 -21.32
C TYR A 32 -30.10 9.58 -20.45
N THR A 33 -29.18 10.04 -19.60
CA THR A 33 -29.34 11.27 -18.79
C THR A 33 -29.58 12.50 -19.68
N THR A 34 -28.90 12.59 -20.81
CA THR A 34 -29.12 13.68 -21.79
C THR A 34 -30.53 13.61 -22.39
N TYR A 35 -30.97 12.42 -22.82
CA TYR A 35 -32.31 12.22 -23.34
C TYR A 35 -33.39 12.61 -22.33
N ARG A 36 -33.22 12.18 -21.08
CA ARG A 36 -34.14 12.49 -19.97
C ARG A 36 -34.14 13.99 -19.63
N SER A 37 -32.98 14.64 -19.68
CA SER A 37 -32.84 16.09 -19.48
C SER A 37 -33.65 16.89 -20.52
N ILE A 38 -33.61 16.47 -21.78
CA ILE A 38 -34.40 17.07 -22.88
C ILE A 38 -35.92 16.90 -22.62
N GLN A 39 -36.35 15.68 -22.28
CA GLN A 39 -37.77 15.43 -22.00
C GLN A 39 -38.33 16.23 -20.82
N LEU A 40 -37.52 16.42 -19.78
CA LEU A 40 -37.91 17.15 -18.57
C LEU A 40 -37.71 18.67 -18.70
N HIS A 41 -37.18 19.14 -19.82
CA HIS A 41 -36.77 20.56 -20.02
C HIS A 41 -35.93 21.10 -18.86
N THR A 42 -35.12 20.21 -18.23
CA THR A 42 -34.31 20.55 -17.03
C THR A 42 -32.93 19.93 -17.15
N ILE A 43 -31.88 20.68 -16.80
CA ILE A 43 -30.53 20.17 -16.80
C ILE A 43 -30.27 19.38 -15.50
N LEU A 44 -30.00 18.10 -15.62
CA LEU A 44 -29.72 17.17 -14.51
C LEU A 44 -28.24 17.23 -14.08
N LEU A 45 -27.79 18.40 -13.62
CA LEU A 45 -26.37 18.66 -13.28
C LEU A 45 -25.77 17.66 -12.30
N ALA A 46 -26.54 17.22 -11.31
CA ALA A 46 -26.05 16.27 -10.30
C ALA A 46 -25.74 14.89 -10.93
N GLU A 47 -26.60 14.41 -11.83
CA GLU A 47 -26.39 13.14 -12.52
C GLU A 47 -25.16 13.20 -13.42
N TYR A 48 -24.99 14.25 -14.22
CA TYR A 48 -23.80 14.47 -15.05
C TYR A 48 -22.53 14.56 -14.22
N PHE A 49 -22.57 15.22 -13.07
CA PHE A 49 -21.39 15.33 -12.20
C PHE A 49 -20.98 13.97 -11.63
N ILE A 50 -21.94 13.15 -11.20
CA ILE A 50 -21.69 11.81 -10.67
C ILE A 50 -21.09 10.93 -11.77
N GLU A 51 -21.67 10.92 -12.97
CA GLU A 51 -21.19 10.12 -14.10
C GLU A 51 -19.77 10.54 -14.51
N PHE A 52 -19.51 11.83 -14.61
CA PHE A 52 -18.18 12.36 -14.93
C PHE A 52 -17.14 11.96 -13.87
N MET A 53 -17.47 12.12 -12.58
CA MET A 53 -16.57 11.72 -11.50
C MET A 53 -16.31 10.23 -11.49
N ALA A 54 -17.34 9.40 -11.77
CA ALA A 54 -17.18 7.95 -11.88
C ALA A 54 -16.20 7.57 -13.00
N ILE A 55 -16.35 8.17 -14.20
CA ILE A 55 -15.44 7.95 -15.33
C ILE A 55 -14.01 8.34 -14.95
N VAL A 56 -13.81 9.53 -14.39
CA VAL A 56 -12.48 10.02 -13.99
C VAL A 56 -11.81 9.09 -12.99
N VAL A 57 -12.54 8.64 -11.97
CA VAL A 57 -12.02 7.72 -10.95
C VAL A 57 -11.64 6.38 -11.56
N MET A 58 -12.50 5.82 -12.41
CA MET A 58 -12.26 4.52 -13.08
C MET A 58 -11.04 4.60 -14.00
N VAL A 59 -10.98 5.59 -14.86
CA VAL A 59 -9.86 5.79 -15.80
C VAL A 59 -8.56 5.98 -15.04
N LYS A 60 -8.58 6.81 -13.99
CA LYS A 60 -7.40 7.02 -13.14
C LYS A 60 -6.90 5.72 -12.52
N GLN A 61 -7.79 4.91 -11.93
CA GLN A 61 -7.39 3.65 -11.28
C GLN A 61 -6.90 2.59 -12.28
N ALA A 62 -7.50 2.55 -13.46
CA ALA A 62 -7.14 1.59 -14.49
C ALA A 62 -5.82 1.92 -15.19
N VAL A 63 -5.55 3.21 -15.42
CA VAL A 63 -4.37 3.64 -16.20
C VAL A 63 -3.12 3.80 -15.33
N SER A 64 -3.27 4.00 -14.01
CA SER A 64 -2.12 4.14 -13.11
C SER A 64 -1.21 2.90 -13.15
N ARG A 65 0.07 3.14 -13.45
CA ARG A 65 1.13 2.12 -13.44
C ARG A 65 2.02 2.36 -12.25
N TYR A 66 2.42 1.27 -11.60
CA TYR A 66 3.33 1.33 -10.47
C TYR A 66 4.60 0.57 -10.83
N THR A 67 5.74 1.16 -10.52
CA THR A 67 7.05 0.52 -10.60
C THR A 67 7.63 0.47 -9.20
N TYR A 68 8.00 -0.72 -8.74
CA TYR A 68 8.65 -0.95 -7.46
C TYR A 68 10.13 -1.14 -7.72
N ILE A 69 10.95 -0.35 -7.07
CA ILE A 69 12.41 -0.34 -7.28
C ILE A 69 13.06 -0.57 -5.91
N LEU A 70 13.83 -1.65 -5.82
CA LEU A 70 14.71 -1.89 -4.68
C LEU A 70 16.09 -1.28 -5.00
N THR A 71 16.56 -0.49 -4.09
CA THR A 71 17.89 0.12 -4.19
C THR A 71 18.76 -0.38 -3.04
N ASP A 72 19.98 0.07 -2.96
CA ASP A 72 20.93 -0.26 -1.91
C ASP A 72 20.49 0.16 -0.49
N THR A 73 19.58 1.16 -0.36
CA THR A 73 19.21 1.73 0.95
C THR A 73 17.71 1.82 1.19
N LYS A 74 16.89 1.78 0.15
CA LYS A 74 15.46 2.08 0.25
C LYS A 74 14.61 1.40 -0.83
N LEU A 75 13.34 1.23 -0.50
CA LEU A 75 12.28 0.92 -1.44
C LEU A 75 11.75 2.20 -2.06
N VAL A 76 11.71 2.26 -3.39
CA VAL A 76 11.17 3.36 -4.17
C VAL A 76 9.96 2.88 -4.94
N ILE A 77 8.87 3.63 -4.89
CA ILE A 77 7.64 3.34 -5.61
C ILE A 77 7.30 4.51 -6.52
N GLU A 78 7.36 4.29 -7.81
CA GLU A 78 6.96 5.26 -8.82
C GLU A 78 5.53 5.00 -9.27
N GLU A 79 4.72 6.04 -9.24
CA GLU A 79 3.36 6.03 -9.76
C GLU A 79 3.31 6.88 -11.03
N ASN A 80 3.15 6.23 -12.16
CA ASN A 80 2.93 6.87 -13.45
C ASN A 80 1.43 6.88 -13.77
N SER A 81 0.81 8.06 -13.69
CA SER A 81 -0.61 8.26 -13.95
C SER A 81 -0.83 9.35 -15.01
N ILE A 82 -1.98 9.35 -15.69
CA ILE A 82 -2.34 10.38 -16.68
C ILE A 82 -2.27 11.80 -16.10
N PHE A 83 -2.61 11.96 -14.81
CA PHE A 83 -2.72 13.28 -14.20
C PHE A 83 -1.47 13.74 -13.48
N ARG A 84 -0.64 12.79 -12.97
CA ARG A 84 0.53 13.12 -12.16
C ARG A 84 1.45 11.92 -11.96
N ASN A 85 2.72 12.15 -12.12
CA ASN A 85 3.75 11.23 -11.67
C ASN A 85 4.07 11.51 -10.20
N ARG A 86 4.11 10.47 -9.39
CA ARG A 86 4.43 10.54 -7.97
C ARG A 86 5.56 9.58 -7.66
N HIS A 87 6.42 10.03 -6.77
CA HIS A 87 7.52 9.26 -6.25
C HIS A 87 7.32 9.10 -4.74
N PHE A 88 7.53 7.90 -4.24
CA PHE A 88 7.39 7.58 -2.83
C PHE A 88 8.56 6.69 -2.42
N GLU A 89 9.20 7.01 -1.31
CA GLU A 89 10.38 6.31 -0.81
C GLU A 89 10.16 5.85 0.63
N VAL A 90 10.71 4.69 0.97
CA VAL A 90 10.74 4.14 2.33
C VAL A 90 12.10 3.51 2.55
N ASP A 91 12.83 3.98 3.57
CA ASP A 91 14.08 3.38 3.98
C ASP A 91 13.83 2.01 4.61
N TYR A 92 14.73 1.05 4.39
CA TYR A 92 14.55 -0.32 4.89
C TYR A 92 14.48 -0.39 6.42
N ASN A 93 15.22 0.46 7.12
CA ASN A 93 15.17 0.55 8.59
C ASN A 93 13.83 1.05 9.13
N MET A 94 13.02 1.72 8.31
CA MET A 94 11.67 2.17 8.68
C MET A 94 10.60 1.12 8.45
N ILE A 95 10.91 0.03 7.73
CA ILE A 95 9.95 -1.03 7.43
C ILE A 95 9.77 -1.91 8.67
N ASP A 96 8.55 -1.99 9.18
CA ASP A 96 8.18 -2.86 10.28
C ASP A 96 7.89 -4.28 9.80
N GLY A 97 7.36 -4.41 8.58
CA GLY A 97 7.18 -5.70 7.93
C GLY A 97 6.15 -5.70 6.80
N VAL A 98 6.01 -6.87 6.19
CA VAL A 98 5.06 -7.12 5.08
C VAL A 98 4.22 -8.35 5.38
N PHE A 99 2.90 -8.20 5.24
CA PHE A 99 1.95 -9.30 5.43
C PHE A 99 0.89 -9.30 4.32
N LYS A 100 0.26 -10.44 4.10
CA LYS A 100 -0.85 -10.56 3.17
C LYS A 100 -2.01 -9.70 3.66
N PHE A 101 -2.55 -8.85 2.77
CA PHE A 101 -3.65 -7.98 3.15
C PHE A 101 -4.89 -8.80 3.51
N GLU A 102 -5.29 -8.73 4.77
CA GLU A 102 -6.49 -9.29 5.33
C GLU A 102 -7.34 -8.18 5.95
N ARG A 103 -8.64 -8.22 5.72
CA ARG A 103 -9.52 -7.12 6.09
C ARG A 103 -9.80 -7.03 7.60
N GLU A 104 -9.80 -8.17 8.28
CA GLU A 104 -10.29 -8.30 9.66
C GLU A 104 -9.28 -7.89 10.73
N LEU A 105 -7.99 -8.04 10.47
CA LEU A 105 -6.94 -7.80 11.47
C LEU A 105 -6.46 -6.33 11.56
N LEU A 106 -7.02 -5.44 10.74
CA LEU A 106 -6.55 -4.05 10.61
C LEU A 106 -6.95 -3.12 11.77
N THR A 107 -7.68 -3.59 12.76
CA THR A 107 -8.21 -2.75 13.84
C THR A 107 -7.19 -2.43 14.94
N ASN A 108 -6.12 -3.23 15.06
CA ASN A 108 -5.19 -3.15 16.19
C ASN A 108 -4.11 -2.07 16.07
N ILE A 109 -3.77 -1.64 14.84
CA ILE A 109 -2.79 -0.57 14.62
C ILE A 109 -3.48 0.64 14.01
N LYS A 110 -3.30 1.81 14.63
CA LYS A 110 -3.76 3.08 14.07
C LYS A 110 -2.74 3.60 13.06
N TYR A 111 -3.01 3.38 11.76
CA TYR A 111 -2.21 3.96 10.70
C TYR A 111 -2.63 5.41 10.44
N ARG A 112 -1.69 6.33 10.57
CA ARG A 112 -1.88 7.74 10.20
C ARG A 112 -1.85 7.94 8.69
N TYR A 113 -0.99 7.19 8.02
CA TYR A 113 -0.82 7.25 6.58
C TYR A 113 -1.24 5.93 5.94
N LYS A 114 -2.20 5.99 5.02
CA LYS A 114 -2.71 4.83 4.29
C LYS A 114 -2.63 5.13 2.81
N TYR A 115 -1.72 4.45 2.10
CA TYR A 115 -1.55 4.66 0.68
C TYR A 115 -1.77 3.37 -0.09
N ARG A 116 -2.57 3.47 -1.15
CA ARG A 116 -2.69 2.41 -2.13
C ARG A 116 -1.69 2.70 -3.24
N LYS A 117 -0.70 1.83 -3.40
CA LYS A 117 0.38 1.91 -4.38
C LYS A 117 0.37 0.69 -5.30
N CYS A 118 -0.83 0.29 -5.73
CA CYS A 118 -1.02 -0.82 -6.66
C CYS A 118 -2.16 -0.53 -7.63
N SER A 119 -2.05 -1.04 -8.86
CA SER A 119 -3.11 -0.96 -9.86
C SER A 119 -4.27 -1.90 -9.51
N THR A 120 -5.50 -1.49 -9.81
CA THR A 120 -6.68 -2.38 -9.74
C THR A 120 -6.63 -3.48 -10.80
N SER A 121 -6.02 -3.19 -11.95
CA SER A 121 -5.91 -4.11 -13.07
C SER A 121 -4.83 -5.17 -12.90
N ASP A 122 -4.02 -5.10 -11.84
CA ASP A 122 -3.01 -6.10 -11.50
C ASP A 122 -3.70 -7.29 -10.80
N PRO A 123 -3.58 -8.52 -11.30
CA PRO A 123 -4.25 -9.70 -10.75
C PRO A 123 -3.60 -10.26 -9.48
N ARG A 124 -2.38 -9.83 -9.17
CA ARG A 124 -1.61 -10.35 -8.05
C ARG A 124 -2.26 -10.05 -6.71
N PRO A 125 -1.98 -10.85 -5.66
CA PRO A 125 -2.49 -10.60 -4.33
C PRO A 125 -2.01 -9.26 -3.78
N ILE A 126 -2.84 -8.66 -2.93
CA ILE A 126 -2.49 -7.41 -2.25
C ILE A 126 -1.67 -7.75 -1.01
N TRP A 127 -0.53 -7.09 -0.88
CA TRP A 127 0.32 -7.13 0.30
C TRP A 127 0.27 -5.78 1.02
N SER A 128 0.37 -5.83 2.32
CA SER A 128 0.42 -4.67 3.20
C SER A 128 1.83 -4.52 3.74
N LEU A 129 2.51 -3.45 3.34
CA LEU A 129 3.79 -3.06 3.89
C LEU A 129 3.53 -2.00 4.97
N VAL A 130 3.97 -2.29 6.18
CA VAL A 130 3.88 -1.38 7.33
C VAL A 130 5.25 -0.73 7.54
N TYR A 131 5.23 0.55 7.78
CA TYR A 131 6.43 1.33 8.04
C TYR A 131 6.16 2.38 9.10
N SER A 132 7.19 2.73 9.85
CA SER A 132 7.14 3.72 10.93
C SER A 132 8.03 4.90 10.61
N ILE A 133 7.48 6.11 10.72
CA ILE A 133 8.24 7.36 10.61
C ILE A 133 8.44 7.92 12.00
N VAL A 134 9.69 8.15 12.38
CA VAL A 134 10.05 8.82 13.63
C VAL A 134 10.02 10.34 13.41
N ASP A 135 9.18 11.03 14.17
CA ASP A 135 9.02 12.49 14.14
C ASP A 135 9.23 13.05 15.56
N GLY A 136 10.48 13.34 15.89
CA GLY A 136 10.92 13.64 17.27
C GLY A 136 10.66 12.45 18.18
N ASN A 137 9.95 12.66 19.28
CA ASN A 137 9.58 11.58 20.22
C ASN A 137 8.28 10.85 19.86
N LYS A 138 7.75 11.04 18.65
CA LYS A 138 6.49 10.41 18.21
C LYS A 138 6.71 9.54 17.00
N ILE A 139 6.13 8.34 17.05
CA ILE A 139 6.08 7.44 15.92
C ILE A 139 4.75 7.60 15.19
N LYS A 140 4.84 7.68 13.87
CA LYS A 140 3.70 7.74 12.97
C LYS A 140 3.73 6.52 12.07
N ASN A 141 2.82 5.59 12.28
CA ASN A 141 2.73 4.38 11.48
C ASN A 141 2.04 4.67 10.15
N GLY A 142 2.62 4.14 9.08
CA GLY A 142 2.07 4.18 7.74
C GLY A 142 1.85 2.78 7.18
N ARG A 143 0.94 2.68 6.21
CA ARG A 143 0.64 1.44 5.50
C ARG A 143 0.60 1.69 4.01
N LEU A 144 1.32 0.88 3.27
CA LEU A 144 1.28 0.81 1.82
C LEU A 144 0.60 -0.48 1.38
N LEU A 145 -0.30 -0.39 0.43
CA LEU A 145 -0.82 -1.55 -0.28
C LEU A 145 -0.10 -1.67 -1.61
N LEU A 146 0.56 -2.79 -1.83
CA LEU A 146 1.32 -3.09 -3.04
C LEU A 146 0.96 -4.47 -3.60
N LYS A 147 1.28 -4.70 -4.86
CA LYS A 147 1.12 -5.97 -5.56
C LYS A 147 2.43 -6.27 -6.27
N ALA A 148 3.20 -7.19 -5.72
CA ALA A 148 4.47 -7.60 -6.25
C ALA A 148 4.52 -9.13 -6.37
N ASP A 149 5.51 -9.64 -7.11
CA ASP A 149 5.75 -11.05 -7.26
C ASP A 149 6.61 -11.62 -6.11
N ASP A 150 6.80 -12.93 -6.14
CA ASP A 150 7.56 -13.62 -5.12
C ASP A 150 9.02 -13.18 -5.09
N ARG A 151 9.61 -12.94 -6.27
CA ARG A 151 11.01 -12.53 -6.40
C ARG A 151 11.28 -11.16 -5.77
N PHE A 152 10.32 -10.21 -5.89
CA PHE A 152 10.42 -8.92 -5.23
C PHE A 152 10.53 -9.09 -3.71
N PHE A 153 9.71 -9.97 -3.12
CA PHE A 153 9.72 -10.19 -1.67
C PHE A 153 10.96 -10.96 -1.22
N GLU A 154 11.47 -11.90 -2.02
CA GLU A 154 12.74 -12.58 -1.75
C GLU A 154 13.91 -11.58 -1.71
N MET A 155 13.98 -10.69 -2.68
CA MET A 155 15.00 -9.62 -2.69
C MET A 155 14.82 -8.64 -1.51
N LEU A 156 13.58 -8.32 -1.16
CA LEU A 156 13.30 -7.42 -0.02
C LEU A 156 13.68 -8.08 1.31
N GLU A 157 13.54 -9.41 1.44
CA GLU A 157 13.92 -10.17 2.64
C GLU A 157 15.44 -10.06 2.95
N GLU A 158 16.29 -9.90 1.93
CA GLU A 158 17.72 -9.69 2.12
C GLU A 158 18.02 -8.39 2.89
N TYR A 159 17.17 -7.37 2.75
CA TYR A 159 17.33 -6.04 3.39
C TYR A 159 16.50 -5.87 4.68
N VAL A 160 15.45 -6.66 4.82
CA VAL A 160 14.54 -6.62 5.98
C VAL A 160 14.28 -8.04 6.47
N PRO A 161 15.31 -8.73 7.00
CA PRO A 161 15.23 -10.15 7.34
C PRO A 161 14.21 -10.43 8.44
N GLY A 162 13.49 -11.55 8.31
CA GLY A 162 12.52 -12.03 9.28
C GLY A 162 11.24 -11.19 9.41
N ARG A 163 10.98 -10.25 8.47
CA ARG A 163 9.80 -9.36 8.52
C ARG A 163 8.97 -9.38 7.24
N ILE A 164 9.34 -10.21 6.28
CA ILE A 164 8.65 -10.30 4.99
C ILE A 164 7.76 -11.54 4.98
N ARG A 165 6.48 -11.37 4.61
CA ARG A 165 5.46 -12.43 4.57
C ARG A 165 5.19 -13.08 5.94
N VAL A 166 5.31 -12.31 6.99
CA VAL A 166 5.07 -12.75 8.36
C VAL A 166 3.60 -12.54 8.76
N PRO A 167 3.10 -13.20 9.81
CA PRO A 167 1.80 -12.92 10.39
C PRO A 167 1.67 -11.46 10.83
N GLN A 168 0.46 -10.92 10.74
CA GLN A 168 0.23 -9.52 11.16
C GLN A 168 0.55 -9.30 12.65
N ALA A 169 0.34 -10.32 13.49
CA ALA A 169 0.64 -10.23 14.92
C ALA A 169 2.10 -9.86 15.19
N ASP A 170 3.02 -10.45 14.43
CA ASP A 170 4.46 -10.20 14.59
C ASP A 170 4.80 -8.75 14.23
N ILE A 171 4.14 -8.21 13.19
CA ILE A 171 4.34 -6.81 12.80
C ILE A 171 3.80 -5.85 13.85
N VAL A 172 2.66 -6.19 14.48
CA VAL A 172 2.12 -5.41 15.61
C VAL A 172 3.13 -5.40 16.75
N PHE A 173 3.73 -6.54 17.04
CA PHE A 173 4.75 -6.67 18.07
C PHE A 173 5.99 -5.82 17.75
N TYR A 174 6.55 -5.93 16.57
CA TYR A 174 7.69 -5.10 16.12
C TYR A 174 7.40 -3.60 16.19
N ALA A 175 6.21 -3.17 15.76
CA ALA A 175 5.80 -1.77 15.84
C ALA A 175 5.69 -1.28 17.29
N ALA A 176 5.22 -2.13 18.22
CA ALA A 176 5.13 -1.82 19.63
C ALA A 176 6.53 -1.71 20.27
N VAL A 177 7.42 -2.67 19.99
CA VAL A 177 8.82 -2.65 20.45
C VAL A 177 9.53 -1.39 19.98
N ARG A 178 9.39 -1.04 18.71
CA ARG A 178 9.95 0.21 18.18
C ARG A 178 9.39 1.44 18.88
N ALA A 179 8.09 1.46 19.15
CA ALA A 179 7.46 2.58 19.86
C ALA A 179 8.00 2.76 21.27
N ASP A 180 8.26 1.66 21.97
CA ASP A 180 8.82 1.69 23.32
C ASP A 180 10.33 2.04 23.32
N ALA A 181 11.13 1.48 22.41
CA ALA A 181 12.54 1.83 22.26
C ALA A 181 12.73 3.34 22.04
N VAL A 182 11.93 3.93 21.13
CA VAL A 182 11.99 5.38 20.86
C VAL A 182 11.60 6.22 22.07
N LYS A 183 10.61 5.78 22.89
CA LYS A 183 10.25 6.48 24.13
C LYS A 183 11.40 6.49 25.15
N HIS A 184 12.16 5.39 25.20
CA HIS A 184 13.29 5.26 26.11
C HIS A 184 14.60 5.85 25.55
N GLY A 185 14.61 6.24 24.27
CA GLY A 185 15.80 6.75 23.59
C GLY A 185 16.86 5.68 23.34
N GLU A 186 16.44 4.40 23.30
CA GLU A 186 17.29 3.25 23.03
C GLU A 186 17.26 2.86 21.55
N ASP A 187 18.31 2.17 21.09
CA ASP A 187 18.32 1.57 19.76
C ASP A 187 17.28 0.43 19.70
N VAL A 188 16.54 0.36 18.59
CA VAL A 188 15.44 -0.61 18.42
C VAL A 188 15.95 -2.05 18.46
N GLN A 189 17.10 -2.31 17.87
CA GLN A 189 17.71 -3.63 17.82
C GLN A 189 18.14 -4.10 19.23
N GLU A 190 18.81 -3.22 19.94
CA GLU A 190 19.30 -3.47 21.30
C GLU A 190 18.16 -3.67 22.30
N TYR A 191 17.10 -2.88 22.15
CA TYR A 191 15.87 -3.01 22.94
C TYR A 191 15.14 -4.34 22.68
N TYR A 192 15.08 -4.76 21.42
CA TYR A 192 14.49 -6.03 21.02
C TYR A 192 15.24 -7.23 21.60
N GLU A 193 16.56 -7.24 21.52
CA GLU A 193 17.42 -8.30 22.09
C GLU A 193 17.27 -8.39 23.61
N LYS A 194 17.19 -7.26 24.31
CA LYS A 194 16.92 -7.21 25.76
C LYS A 194 15.56 -7.83 26.12
N LEU A 195 14.52 -7.59 25.32
CA LEU A 195 13.19 -8.17 25.56
C LEU A 195 13.20 -9.69 25.41
N ILE A 196 13.81 -10.22 24.35
CA ILE A 196 13.89 -11.67 24.11
C ILE A 196 14.66 -12.35 25.22
N SER A 197 15.85 -11.85 25.57
CA SER A 197 16.65 -12.42 26.66
C SER A 197 15.92 -12.43 28.00
N SER A 198 15.11 -11.41 28.29
CA SER A 198 14.32 -11.32 29.52
C SER A 198 13.13 -12.30 29.56
N GLU A 199 12.62 -12.74 28.42
CA GLU A 199 11.56 -13.76 28.32
C GLU A 199 12.15 -15.18 28.44
N GLU A 200 13.29 -15.46 27.83
CA GLU A 200 13.99 -16.75 27.96
C GLU A 200 14.41 -17.04 29.42
N ASP A 201 14.88 -16.02 30.15
CA ASP A 201 15.21 -16.17 31.57
C ASP A 201 14.00 -16.50 32.46
N LYS A 202 12.80 -16.06 32.10
CA LYS A 202 11.55 -16.36 32.82
C LYS A 202 11.03 -17.75 32.54
N GLU A 203 11.18 -18.27 31.33
CA GLU A 203 10.76 -19.67 31.01
C GLU A 203 11.69 -20.71 31.60
N THR A 204 12.96 -20.38 31.86
CA THR A 204 13.93 -21.31 32.47
C THR A 204 13.78 -21.39 33.99
N THR A 205 12.96 -20.54 34.61
CA THR A 205 12.80 -20.43 36.08
C THR A 205 11.50 -21.11 36.59
N ILE A 206 10.72 -21.75 35.71
CA ILE A 206 9.50 -22.52 36.02
C ILE A 206 9.82 -24.03 35.90
#